data_b2b5c73ce318495bbc72a2cd3959664f
#
_entry.id   b2b5c73ce318495bbc72a2cd3959664f
#
_cell.length_a   1.000
_cell.length_b   1.000
_cell.length_c   1.000
_cell.angle_alpha   90.00
_cell.angle_beta   90.00
_cell.angle_gamma   90.00
#
_symmetry.space_group_name_H-M   'P 1'
#
loop_
_entity.id
_entity.type
_entity.pdbx_description
1 polymer ?
#
loop_
_entity_poly.entity_id
_entity_poly.type
_entity_poly.pdbx_seq_one_letter_code
_entity_poly.pdbx_strand_id
1 'polypeptide(L)'
;MITTDAEIKVERKISENLFLLSVRLKRYMEWIPGMFLQLSLETKSASEPWLDSRAFSFASWGNENAKILVRREGNFTSELISKSESGFGTSVRYPFGKFLLNSGRDKVLIAGGAGISVFLSYLDYLNANDGLHQNVIIFHSSKRESEGMKRIYWDGIPANVYLNQFITHKAEQNYTGRFSIGDLNKPLNHIYNPEYYICGPSEFNSYWMAILNNLGVIPNVEQWVNQESNR
;
A
#
# COMPACT_ATOMS: atom_id res chain seq x y z
N MET A 1 5.39 -5.08 -18.64
CA MET A 1 4.07 -4.41 -18.54
C MET A 1 3.12 -4.97 -19.58
N ILE A 2 1.88 -5.25 -19.17
CA ILE A 2 0.77 -5.67 -20.05
C ILE A 2 -0.45 -4.78 -19.84
N THR A 3 -1.33 -4.73 -20.84
CA THR A 3 -2.70 -4.24 -20.72
C THR A 3 -3.63 -5.46 -20.74
N THR A 4 -4.56 -5.53 -19.81
CA THR A 4 -5.51 -6.63 -19.72
C THR A 4 -6.85 -6.14 -19.18
N ASP A 5 -7.91 -6.85 -19.51
CA ASP A 5 -9.20 -6.68 -18.83
C ASP A 5 -9.11 -7.21 -17.41
N ALA A 6 -9.90 -6.63 -16.55
CA ALA A 6 -10.06 -7.03 -15.16
C ALA A 6 -11.52 -6.86 -14.71
N GLU A 7 -11.95 -7.68 -13.77
CA GLU A 7 -13.20 -7.51 -13.03
C GLU A 7 -12.87 -6.93 -11.65
N ILE A 8 -13.51 -5.82 -11.31
CA ILE A 8 -13.30 -5.12 -10.04
C ILE A 8 -14.54 -5.27 -9.16
N LYS A 9 -14.33 -5.63 -7.89
CA LYS A 9 -15.42 -5.79 -6.93
C LYS A 9 -14.97 -5.35 -5.54
N VAL A 10 -15.90 -4.77 -4.75
CA VAL A 10 -15.65 -4.55 -3.32
C VAL A 10 -15.56 -5.90 -2.63
N GLU A 11 -14.39 -6.22 -2.08
CA GLU A 11 -14.18 -7.39 -1.25
C GLU A 11 -14.58 -7.10 0.21
N ARG A 12 -14.17 -5.91 0.71
CA ARG A 12 -14.48 -5.52 2.08
C ARG A 12 -14.51 -3.99 2.24
N LYS A 13 -15.54 -3.48 2.92
CA LYS A 13 -15.58 -2.12 3.46
C LYS A 13 -14.85 -2.12 4.81
N ILE A 14 -13.74 -1.42 4.90
CA ILE A 14 -12.90 -1.34 6.10
C ILE A 14 -13.37 -0.21 7.02
N SER A 15 -13.64 0.95 6.44
CA SER A 15 -14.24 2.10 7.12
C SER A 15 -15.21 2.81 6.17
N GLU A 16 -15.77 3.94 6.58
CA GLU A 16 -16.63 4.78 5.73
C GLU A 16 -15.95 5.16 4.40
N ASN A 17 -14.63 5.42 4.45
CA ASN A 17 -13.88 5.94 3.31
C ASN A 17 -12.73 5.02 2.86
N LEU A 18 -12.57 3.80 3.42
CA LEU A 18 -11.50 2.89 3.07
C LEU A 18 -12.06 1.53 2.67
N PHE A 19 -11.69 1.05 1.49
CA PHE A 19 -12.21 -0.16 0.87
C PHE A 19 -11.08 -1.04 0.36
N LEU A 20 -11.21 -2.34 0.56
CA LEU A 20 -10.40 -3.36 -0.11
C LEU A 20 -11.17 -3.83 -1.33
N LEU A 21 -10.58 -3.67 -2.51
CA LEU A 21 -11.16 -4.13 -3.77
C LEU A 21 -10.36 -5.34 -4.28
N SER A 22 -11.08 -6.35 -4.77
CA SER A 22 -10.50 -7.41 -5.59
C SER A 22 -10.39 -6.94 -7.04
N VAL A 23 -9.30 -7.32 -7.70
CA VAL A 23 -8.98 -7.05 -9.10
C VAL A 23 -8.68 -8.39 -9.76
N ARG A 24 -9.68 -9.01 -10.38
CA ARG A 24 -9.53 -10.28 -11.07
C ARG A 24 -9.00 -10.04 -12.48
N LEU A 25 -7.73 -10.34 -12.69
CA LEU A 25 -7.00 -10.11 -13.93
C LEU A 25 -7.31 -11.22 -14.94
N LYS A 26 -7.68 -10.89 -16.19
CA LYS A 26 -7.89 -11.90 -17.25
C LYS A 26 -6.59 -12.49 -17.80
N ARG A 27 -5.50 -11.73 -17.71
CA ARG A 27 -4.15 -12.20 -18.04
C ARG A 27 -3.25 -11.89 -16.87
N TYR A 28 -2.50 -12.88 -16.40
CA TYR A 28 -1.56 -12.72 -15.28
C TYR A 28 -0.15 -12.41 -15.78
N MET A 29 0.50 -11.47 -15.11
CA MET A 29 1.92 -11.19 -15.15
C MET A 29 2.38 -10.95 -13.72
N GLU A 30 3.44 -11.62 -13.30
CA GLU A 30 4.00 -11.48 -11.96
C GLU A 30 4.44 -10.03 -11.67
N TRP A 31 4.30 -9.62 -10.43
CA TRP A 31 4.80 -8.35 -9.92
C TRP A 31 5.61 -8.54 -8.64
N ILE A 32 6.56 -7.67 -8.42
CA ILE A 32 7.34 -7.61 -7.19
C ILE A 32 6.58 -6.75 -6.17
N PRO A 33 6.56 -7.13 -4.86
CA PRO A 33 6.00 -6.27 -3.83
C PRO A 33 6.56 -4.85 -3.89
N GLY A 34 5.68 -3.86 -3.82
CA GLY A 34 6.02 -2.46 -4.04
C GLY A 34 5.60 -1.92 -5.39
N MET A 35 5.34 -2.78 -6.37
CA MET A 35 4.79 -2.35 -7.67
C MET A 35 3.31 -1.98 -7.58
N PHE A 36 2.82 -1.32 -8.64
CA PHE A 36 1.45 -0.84 -8.75
C PHE A 36 0.83 -1.15 -10.12
N LEU A 37 -0.47 -1.05 -10.19
CA LEU A 37 -1.25 -1.05 -11.43
C LEU A 37 -1.82 0.34 -11.71
N GLN A 38 -2.07 0.62 -12.98
CA GLN A 38 -2.84 1.74 -13.46
C GLN A 38 -4.23 1.22 -13.86
N LEU A 39 -5.30 1.80 -13.29
CA LEU A 39 -6.68 1.39 -13.49
C LEU A 39 -7.47 2.50 -14.18
N SER A 40 -8.22 2.14 -15.22
CA SER A 40 -9.23 2.99 -15.85
C SER A 40 -10.61 2.68 -15.26
N LEU A 41 -11.58 3.57 -15.40
CA LEU A 41 -12.99 3.30 -15.09
C LEU A 41 -13.78 2.73 -16.28
N GLU A 42 -13.11 2.63 -17.43
CA GLU A 42 -13.65 2.14 -18.68
C GLU A 42 -12.70 1.12 -19.31
N THR A 43 -13.25 0.25 -20.16
CA THR A 43 -12.43 -0.66 -20.95
C THR A 43 -11.62 0.12 -21.97
N LYS A 44 -10.31 -0.09 -22.00
CA LYS A 44 -9.36 0.58 -22.90
C LYS A 44 -8.40 -0.40 -23.53
N SER A 45 -8.05 -0.15 -24.78
CA SER A 45 -6.97 -0.87 -25.47
C SER A 45 -5.58 -0.37 -25.05
N ALA A 46 -4.54 -1.11 -25.40
CA ALA A 46 -3.16 -0.73 -25.13
C ALA A 46 -2.72 0.54 -25.90
N SER A 47 -3.34 0.85 -27.04
CA SER A 47 -3.02 1.98 -27.89
C SER A 47 -3.76 3.27 -27.52
N GLU A 48 -4.81 3.18 -26.70
CA GLU A 48 -5.58 4.36 -26.29
C GLU A 48 -4.88 5.17 -25.21
N PRO A 49 -5.17 6.49 -25.12
CA PRO A 49 -4.70 7.32 -24.03
C PRO A 49 -5.29 6.89 -22.68
N TRP A 50 -4.45 6.87 -21.63
CA TRP A 50 -4.83 6.48 -20.26
C TRP A 50 -4.88 7.70 -19.33
N LEU A 51 -5.32 8.84 -19.83
CA LEU A 51 -5.34 10.12 -19.09
C LEU A 51 -6.26 10.08 -17.87
N ASP A 52 -7.41 9.39 -17.99
CA ASP A 52 -8.42 9.27 -16.93
C ASP A 52 -8.25 8.01 -16.08
N SER A 53 -7.02 7.58 -15.89
CA SER A 53 -6.68 6.44 -15.05
C SER A 53 -5.95 6.86 -13.78
N ARG A 54 -5.92 5.99 -12.78
CA ARG A 54 -5.18 6.21 -11.53
C ARG A 54 -4.32 5.02 -11.18
N ALA A 55 -3.23 5.29 -10.49
CA ALA A 55 -2.32 4.30 -9.97
C ALA A 55 -2.76 3.79 -8.61
N PHE A 56 -2.69 2.47 -8.40
CA PHE A 56 -2.96 1.82 -7.12
C PHE A 56 -1.89 0.78 -6.86
N SER A 57 -1.23 0.85 -5.69
CA SER A 57 -0.31 -0.18 -5.26
C SER A 57 -1.03 -1.52 -5.12
N PHE A 58 -0.39 -2.59 -5.57
CA PHE A 58 -0.86 -3.92 -5.20
C PHE A 58 -0.84 -4.07 -3.68
N ALA A 59 -1.96 -4.53 -3.12
CA ALA A 59 -2.10 -4.85 -1.71
C ALA A 59 -2.04 -6.36 -1.46
N SER A 60 -1.86 -7.17 -2.50
CA SER A 60 -1.64 -8.61 -2.45
C SER A 60 -0.52 -9.02 -3.40
N TRP A 61 -0.07 -10.27 -3.29
CA TRP A 61 0.95 -10.85 -4.17
C TRP A 61 0.56 -12.26 -4.62
N GLY A 62 1.04 -12.67 -5.79
CA GLY A 62 1.20 -14.06 -6.17
C GLY A 62 0.15 -14.69 -7.09
N ASN A 63 -0.98 -14.03 -7.42
CA ASN A 63 -1.99 -14.64 -8.31
C ASN A 63 -2.86 -13.62 -9.06
N GLU A 64 -3.70 -14.12 -9.99
CA GLU A 64 -4.60 -13.30 -10.81
C GLU A 64 -5.71 -12.56 -10.01
N ASN A 65 -5.94 -12.92 -8.76
CA ASN A 65 -6.89 -12.22 -7.88
C ASN A 65 -6.14 -11.17 -7.04
N ALA A 66 -5.63 -10.16 -7.72
CA ALA A 66 -4.96 -9.04 -7.07
C ALA A 66 -5.91 -8.25 -6.17
N LYS A 67 -5.36 -7.56 -5.18
CA LYS A 67 -6.10 -6.64 -4.30
C LYS A 67 -5.49 -5.26 -4.33
N ILE A 68 -6.34 -4.25 -4.19
CA ILE A 68 -5.93 -2.86 -4.01
C ILE A 68 -6.69 -2.25 -2.83
N LEU A 69 -6.03 -1.36 -2.10
CA LEU A 69 -6.65 -0.60 -1.01
C LEU A 69 -6.99 0.80 -1.51
N VAL A 70 -8.26 1.16 -1.50
CA VAL A 70 -8.76 2.41 -2.07
C VAL A 70 -9.38 3.29 -0.99
N ARG A 71 -8.88 4.51 -0.86
CA ARG A 71 -9.51 5.57 -0.07
C ARG A 71 -10.41 6.42 -0.96
N ARG A 72 -11.63 6.65 -0.52
CA ARG A 72 -12.58 7.56 -1.17
C ARG A 72 -12.14 9.01 -0.92
N GLU A 73 -11.58 9.67 -1.92
CA GLU A 73 -10.99 11.02 -1.82
C GLU A 73 -11.26 11.91 -3.04
N GLY A 74 -12.24 11.67 -3.82
CA GLY A 74 -12.54 12.48 -4.99
C GLY A 74 -13.39 11.71 -5.99
N ASN A 75 -13.67 12.34 -7.12
CA ASN A 75 -14.61 11.81 -8.11
C ASN A 75 -14.22 10.42 -8.61
N PHE A 76 -12.97 10.24 -9.01
CA PHE A 76 -12.50 8.96 -9.55
C PHE A 76 -12.65 7.82 -8.54
N THR A 77 -12.17 7.99 -7.31
CA THR A 77 -12.25 6.92 -6.28
C THR A 77 -13.68 6.69 -5.79
N SER A 78 -14.52 7.73 -5.80
CA SER A 78 -15.95 7.59 -5.48
C SER A 78 -16.69 6.78 -6.53
N GLU A 79 -16.44 7.06 -7.81
CA GLU A 79 -17.01 6.30 -8.93
C GLU A 79 -16.48 4.86 -8.98
N LEU A 80 -15.16 4.68 -8.80
CA LEU A 80 -14.55 3.36 -8.71
C LEU A 80 -15.24 2.49 -7.66
N ILE A 81 -15.40 3.00 -6.45
CA ILE A 81 -16.04 2.27 -5.35
C ILE A 81 -17.50 1.97 -5.68
N SER A 82 -18.27 2.95 -6.18
CA SER A 82 -19.68 2.77 -6.54
C SER A 82 -19.88 1.70 -7.61
N LYS A 83 -19.08 1.71 -8.69
CA LYS A 83 -19.11 0.66 -9.72
C LYS A 83 -18.71 -0.70 -9.17
N SER A 84 -17.75 -0.73 -8.23
CA SER A 84 -17.24 -1.97 -7.63
C SER A 84 -18.24 -2.64 -6.67
N GLU A 85 -19.26 -1.94 -6.15
CA GLU A 85 -20.26 -2.52 -5.25
C GLU A 85 -21.06 -3.65 -5.93
N SER A 86 -21.43 -3.48 -7.20
CA SER A 86 -22.06 -4.52 -8.02
C SER A 86 -21.07 -5.38 -8.81
N GLY A 87 -19.81 -4.96 -8.86
CA GLY A 87 -18.79 -5.50 -9.74
C GLY A 87 -18.89 -4.94 -11.15
N PHE A 88 -17.74 -4.61 -11.77
CA PHE A 88 -17.70 -4.13 -13.15
C PHE A 88 -16.42 -4.56 -13.87
N GLY A 89 -16.51 -4.67 -15.18
CA GLY A 89 -15.38 -4.93 -16.07
C GLY A 89 -14.69 -3.64 -16.48
N THR A 90 -13.36 -3.65 -16.49
CA THR A 90 -12.54 -2.54 -16.94
C THR A 90 -11.20 -3.02 -17.47
N SER A 91 -10.29 -2.10 -17.80
CA SER A 91 -8.92 -2.42 -18.19
C SER A 91 -7.91 -1.88 -17.18
N VAL A 92 -6.84 -2.65 -16.99
CA VAL A 92 -5.69 -2.30 -16.16
C VAL A 92 -4.38 -2.47 -16.94
N ARG A 93 -3.39 -1.66 -16.58
CA ARG A 93 -1.99 -1.81 -17.01
C ARG A 93 -1.14 -2.13 -15.80
N TYR A 94 -0.24 -3.09 -15.92
CA TYR A 94 0.69 -3.44 -14.83
C TYR A 94 1.83 -4.36 -15.33
N PRO A 95 2.86 -4.65 -14.54
CA PRO A 95 3.23 -3.93 -13.34
C PRO A 95 4.03 -2.67 -13.67
N PHE A 96 3.97 -1.69 -12.77
CA PHE A 96 4.76 -0.47 -12.78
C PHE A 96 5.44 -0.25 -11.43
N GLY A 97 6.43 0.66 -11.39
CA GLY A 97 7.06 1.13 -10.17
C GLY A 97 8.49 0.65 -10.01
N LYS A 98 9.23 1.40 -9.17
CA LYS A 98 10.63 1.12 -8.80
C LYS A 98 10.81 1.02 -7.28
N PHE A 99 9.73 1.09 -6.53
CA PHE A 99 9.68 0.96 -5.07
C PHE A 99 9.62 -0.53 -4.71
N LEU A 100 10.74 -1.25 -4.85
CA LEU A 100 10.77 -2.72 -4.80
C LEU A 100 11.18 -3.23 -3.42
N LEU A 101 10.38 -4.13 -2.86
CA LEU A 101 10.64 -4.79 -1.57
C LEU A 101 11.10 -6.24 -1.78
N ASN A 102 12.19 -6.44 -2.52
CA ASN A 102 12.68 -7.78 -2.89
C ASN A 102 14.11 -8.07 -2.45
N SER A 103 14.75 -7.17 -1.68
CA SER A 103 16.08 -7.45 -1.14
C SER A 103 16.02 -8.42 0.04
N GLY A 104 17.09 -9.18 0.25
CA GLY A 104 17.25 -10.08 1.41
C GLY A 104 17.60 -9.39 2.74
N ARG A 105 17.53 -8.05 2.82
CA ARG A 105 17.89 -7.27 4.02
C ARG A 105 16.68 -7.07 4.93
N ASP A 106 16.95 -6.87 6.22
CA ASP A 106 15.94 -6.42 7.19
C ASP A 106 15.28 -5.11 6.73
N LYS A 107 14.04 -4.86 7.12
CA LYS A 107 13.28 -3.70 6.65
C LYS A 107 12.58 -2.96 7.77
N VAL A 108 12.61 -1.64 7.67
CA VAL A 108 11.76 -0.72 8.43
C VAL A 108 10.77 -0.07 7.48
N LEU A 109 9.50 -0.38 7.64
CA LEU A 109 8.39 0.05 6.78
C LEU A 109 7.56 1.09 7.51
N ILE A 110 7.49 2.30 6.97
CA ILE A 110 6.81 3.46 7.58
C ILE A 110 5.60 3.82 6.71
N ALA A 111 4.40 3.55 7.22
CA ALA A 111 3.15 3.71 6.50
C ALA A 111 2.25 4.79 7.08
N GLY A 112 1.73 5.67 6.23
CA GLY A 112 0.68 6.64 6.55
C GLY A 112 -0.65 6.29 5.88
N GLY A 113 -1.69 6.01 6.68
CA GLY A 113 -3.04 5.71 6.18
C GLY A 113 -3.08 4.58 5.15
N ALA A 114 -3.66 4.84 3.96
CA ALA A 114 -3.76 3.86 2.88
C ALA A 114 -2.40 3.48 2.25
N GLY A 115 -1.31 4.22 2.56
CA GLY A 115 0.05 3.86 2.14
C GLY A 115 0.52 2.51 2.68
N ILE A 116 -0.18 1.93 3.65
CA ILE A 116 0.06 0.55 4.10
C ILE A 116 -0.14 -0.48 2.98
N SER A 117 -0.92 -0.18 1.94
CA SER A 117 -1.28 -1.11 0.86
C SER A 117 -0.07 -1.79 0.24
N VAL A 118 0.98 -1.04 -0.05
CA VAL A 118 2.19 -1.56 -0.66
C VAL A 118 2.91 -2.59 0.22
N PHE A 119 2.82 -2.43 1.55
CA PHE A 119 3.42 -3.34 2.51
C PHE A 119 2.59 -4.60 2.76
N LEU A 120 1.28 -4.56 2.51
CA LEU A 120 0.43 -5.76 2.54
C LEU A 120 0.86 -6.76 1.45
N SER A 121 1.17 -6.29 0.25
CA SER A 121 1.72 -7.13 -0.83
C SER A 121 3.04 -7.81 -0.42
N TYR A 122 3.88 -7.09 0.35
CA TYR A 122 5.11 -7.67 0.87
C TYR A 122 4.86 -8.73 1.95
N LEU A 123 3.84 -8.55 2.80
CA LEU A 123 3.46 -9.58 3.77
C LEU A 123 2.95 -10.86 3.10
N ASP A 124 2.15 -10.74 2.04
CA ASP A 124 1.72 -11.90 1.25
C ASP A 124 2.94 -12.62 0.64
N TYR A 125 3.90 -11.85 0.12
CA TYR A 125 5.15 -12.40 -0.39
C TYR A 125 5.95 -13.15 0.69
N LEU A 126 6.06 -12.59 1.90
CA LEU A 126 6.74 -13.27 3.02
C LEU A 126 6.02 -14.56 3.42
N ASN A 127 4.68 -14.53 3.54
CA ASN A 127 3.88 -15.71 3.87
C ASN A 127 4.03 -16.82 2.83
N ALA A 128 4.07 -16.47 1.54
CA ALA A 128 4.21 -17.43 0.45
C ALA A 128 5.63 -18.02 0.33
N ASN A 129 6.63 -17.42 0.97
CA ASN A 129 8.03 -17.84 0.92
C ASN A 129 8.58 -18.22 2.31
N ASP A 130 7.74 -18.84 3.15
CA ASP A 130 8.08 -19.33 4.50
C ASP A 130 8.73 -18.27 5.41
N GLY A 131 8.26 -17.02 5.26
CA GLY A 131 8.63 -15.89 6.10
C GLY A 131 10.01 -15.31 5.85
N LEU A 132 10.74 -15.77 4.83
CA LEU A 132 12.13 -15.35 4.56
C LEU A 132 12.87 -14.89 5.85
N HIS A 133 14.13 -15.11 6.02
CA HIS A 133 14.87 -14.90 7.29
C HIS A 133 15.07 -13.42 7.72
N GLN A 134 14.40 -12.46 7.02
CA GLN A 134 14.54 -11.03 7.32
C GLN A 134 13.58 -10.61 8.42
N ASN A 135 14.08 -9.82 9.37
CA ASN A 135 13.22 -9.13 10.30
C ASN A 135 12.58 -7.89 9.66
N VAL A 136 11.31 -7.69 9.92
CA VAL A 136 10.55 -6.56 9.39
C VAL A 136 9.87 -5.81 10.52
N ILE A 137 10.07 -4.51 10.60
CA ILE A 137 9.32 -3.65 11.51
C ILE A 137 8.43 -2.74 10.70
N ILE A 138 7.15 -2.72 11.04
CA ILE A 138 6.15 -1.85 10.42
C ILE A 138 5.68 -0.81 11.44
N PHE A 139 5.79 0.45 11.08
CA PHE A 139 5.16 1.59 11.75
C PHE A 139 3.98 2.04 10.90
N HIS A 140 2.78 1.80 11.37
CA HIS A 140 1.57 2.22 10.67
C HIS A 140 0.80 3.28 11.45
N SER A 141 0.68 4.46 10.86
CA SER A 141 -0.14 5.56 11.37
C SER A 141 -1.46 5.61 10.63
N SER A 142 -2.58 5.39 11.33
CA SER A 142 -3.94 5.50 10.79
C SER A 142 -4.77 6.50 11.58
N LYS A 143 -5.82 7.06 10.96
CA LYS A 143 -6.74 7.98 11.69
C LYS A 143 -7.57 7.22 12.70
N ARG A 144 -8.09 6.04 12.34
CA ARG A 144 -9.00 5.23 13.15
C ARG A 144 -8.44 3.83 13.38
N GLU A 145 -8.83 3.21 14.46
CA GLU A 145 -8.46 1.82 14.76
C GLU A 145 -8.95 0.84 13.69
N SER A 146 -10.17 1.05 13.17
CA SER A 146 -10.73 0.25 12.07
C SER A 146 -9.89 0.27 10.79
N GLU A 147 -9.08 1.30 10.60
CA GLU A 147 -8.15 1.47 9.48
C GLU A 147 -6.73 0.98 9.80
N GLY A 148 -6.53 0.36 10.95
CA GLY A 148 -5.26 -0.21 11.35
C GLY A 148 -4.95 -1.51 10.62
N MET A 149 -3.66 -1.79 10.43
CA MET A 149 -3.18 -2.95 9.67
C MET A 149 -3.79 -4.26 10.16
N LYS A 150 -3.91 -4.50 11.47
CA LYS A 150 -4.54 -5.71 12.05
C LYS A 150 -6.00 -5.92 11.62
N ARG A 151 -6.69 -4.85 11.20
CA ARG A 151 -8.06 -4.91 10.69
C ARG A 151 -8.13 -5.02 9.17
N ILE A 152 -7.09 -4.53 8.48
CA ILE A 152 -7.01 -4.52 7.02
C ILE A 152 -6.48 -5.86 6.51
N TYR A 153 -5.41 -6.39 7.09
CA TYR A 153 -4.74 -7.58 6.63
C TYR A 153 -5.57 -8.84 6.92
N TRP A 154 -5.65 -9.74 5.95
CA TRP A 154 -6.54 -10.90 5.93
C TRP A 154 -5.87 -12.20 6.37
N ASP A 155 -4.56 -12.30 6.17
CA ASP A 155 -3.77 -13.46 6.58
C ASP A 155 -3.04 -13.20 7.91
N GLY A 156 -2.43 -14.21 8.47
CA GLY A 156 -1.61 -14.09 9.66
C GLY A 156 -0.37 -13.23 9.41
N ILE A 157 0.00 -12.39 10.37
CA ILE A 157 1.25 -11.64 10.32
C ILE A 157 2.41 -12.61 10.53
N PRO A 158 3.42 -12.68 9.63
CA PRO A 158 4.59 -13.55 9.81
C PRO A 158 5.30 -13.32 11.15
N ALA A 159 5.86 -14.37 11.73
CA ALA A 159 6.47 -14.32 13.07
C ALA A 159 7.66 -13.35 13.18
N ASN A 160 8.34 -13.07 12.06
CA ASN A 160 9.45 -12.13 11.94
C ASN A 160 9.03 -10.70 11.63
N VAL A 161 7.72 -10.40 11.67
CA VAL A 161 7.16 -9.06 11.44
C VAL A 161 6.65 -8.45 12.73
N TYR A 162 7.21 -7.30 13.10
CA TYR A 162 6.84 -6.55 14.29
C TYR A 162 6.01 -5.32 13.90
N LEU A 163 4.74 -5.29 14.33
CA LEU A 163 3.83 -4.20 14.00
C LEU A 163 3.70 -3.20 15.16
N ASN A 164 3.99 -1.95 14.87
CA ASN A 164 3.70 -0.79 15.72
C ASN A 164 2.61 0.06 15.07
N GLN A 165 1.43 0.10 15.69
CA GLN A 165 0.29 0.85 15.17
C GLN A 165 0.01 2.10 16.01
N PHE A 166 -0.24 3.21 15.32
CA PHE A 166 -0.52 4.53 15.92
C PHE A 166 -1.85 5.06 15.41
N ILE A 167 -2.75 5.37 16.35
CA ILE A 167 -4.08 5.92 16.06
C ILE A 167 -4.05 7.42 16.34
N THR A 168 -4.30 8.23 15.30
CA THR A 168 -4.06 9.68 15.36
C THR A 168 -5.30 10.53 15.57
N HIS A 169 -6.50 9.96 15.47
CA HIS A 169 -7.74 10.70 15.74
C HIS A 169 -8.07 10.66 17.23
N LYS A 170 -8.08 11.83 17.88
CA LYS A 170 -8.21 11.97 19.36
C LYS A 170 -9.53 11.42 19.94
N ALA A 171 -10.59 11.30 19.13
CA ALA A 171 -11.86 10.73 19.57
C ALA A 171 -11.88 9.19 19.58
N GLU A 172 -10.83 8.51 19.08
CA GLU A 172 -10.72 7.07 19.15
C GLU A 172 -10.32 6.62 20.56
N GLN A 173 -10.93 5.55 21.05
CA GLN A 173 -10.65 5.01 22.39
C GLN A 173 -9.18 4.60 22.55
N ASN A 174 -8.56 4.09 21.48
CA ASN A 174 -7.17 3.66 21.44
C ASN A 174 -6.24 4.72 20.83
N TYR A 175 -6.54 6.01 21.09
CA TYR A 175 -5.67 7.10 20.65
C TYR A 175 -4.27 6.98 21.23
N THR A 176 -3.26 6.94 20.35
CA THR A 176 -1.84 6.87 20.73
C THR A 176 -1.05 8.11 20.28
N GLY A 177 -1.65 8.95 19.45
CA GLY A 177 -0.96 10.09 18.85
C GLY A 177 -0.15 9.70 17.61
N ARG A 178 0.71 10.62 17.18
CA ARG A 178 1.65 10.39 16.08
C ARG A 178 2.90 9.72 16.62
N PHE A 179 3.43 8.74 15.91
CA PHE A 179 4.72 8.18 16.27
C PHE A 179 5.87 9.16 15.96
N SER A 180 6.94 9.03 16.71
CA SER A 180 8.11 9.89 16.72
C SER A 180 9.38 9.10 16.46
N ILE A 181 10.49 9.80 16.31
CA ILE A 181 11.81 9.20 16.20
C ILE A 181 12.15 8.33 17.43
N GLY A 182 11.65 8.69 18.63
CA GLY A 182 11.85 7.90 19.85
C GLY A 182 11.19 6.52 19.77
N ASP A 183 10.13 6.38 19.00
CA ASP A 183 9.46 5.12 18.78
C ASP A 183 10.21 4.22 17.79
N LEU A 184 10.95 4.79 16.83
CA LEU A 184 11.83 4.06 15.93
C LEU A 184 12.97 3.35 16.68
N ASN A 185 13.47 3.92 17.76
CA ASN A 185 14.64 3.41 18.47
C ASN A 185 14.34 2.15 19.31
N LYS A 186 13.09 1.94 19.75
CA LYS A 186 12.73 0.84 20.65
C LYS A 186 12.81 -0.56 20.00
N PRO A 187 12.25 -0.79 18.80
CA PRO A 187 12.25 -2.10 18.17
C PRO A 187 13.50 -2.39 17.32
N LEU A 188 14.35 -1.39 17.04
CA LEU A 188 15.50 -1.56 16.14
C LEU A 188 16.62 -2.44 16.71
N ASN A 189 16.58 -2.79 17.99
CA ASN A 189 17.58 -3.67 18.62
C ASN A 189 17.64 -5.10 18.03
N HIS A 190 16.63 -5.49 17.23
CA HIS A 190 16.54 -6.81 16.60
C HIS A 190 16.78 -6.78 15.07
N ILE A 191 17.14 -5.62 14.53
CA ILE A 191 17.31 -5.40 13.09
C ILE A 191 18.74 -4.97 12.79
N TYR A 192 19.35 -5.63 11.82
CA TYR A 192 20.72 -5.34 11.41
C TYR A 192 20.76 -4.67 10.04
N ASN A 193 21.31 -3.46 9.95
CA ASN A 193 21.52 -2.71 8.70
C ASN A 193 20.27 -2.70 7.77
N PRO A 194 19.10 -2.24 8.28
CA PRO A 194 17.85 -2.34 7.53
C PRO A 194 17.78 -1.38 6.34
N GLU A 195 16.93 -1.72 5.40
CA GLU A 195 16.42 -0.78 4.41
C GLU A 195 15.17 -0.11 4.95
N TYR A 196 15.07 1.20 4.72
CA TYR A 196 13.92 2.00 5.13
C TYR A 196 13.02 2.29 3.94
N TYR A 197 11.71 2.11 4.12
CA TYR A 197 10.69 2.36 3.12
C TYR A 197 9.60 3.24 3.70
N ILE A 198 9.20 4.29 2.97
CA ILE A 198 8.16 5.24 3.39
C ILE A 198 7.06 5.26 2.34
N CYS A 199 5.80 5.10 2.74
CA CYS A 199 4.64 5.24 1.89
C CYS A 199 3.46 5.87 2.64
N GLY A 200 2.97 7.00 2.14
CA GLY A 200 1.85 7.75 2.72
C GLY A 200 1.57 9.03 1.95
N PRO A 201 0.73 9.93 2.49
CA PRO A 201 0.51 11.26 1.92
C PRO A 201 1.83 12.05 1.79
N SER A 202 1.87 13.01 0.85
CA SER A 202 3.10 13.78 0.54
C SER A 202 3.74 14.41 1.77
N GLU A 203 2.95 15.04 2.64
CA GLU A 203 3.46 15.66 3.89
C GLU A 203 4.04 14.60 4.85
N PHE A 204 3.42 13.43 4.96
CA PHE A 204 3.91 12.32 5.76
C PHE A 204 5.25 11.80 5.23
N ASN A 205 5.33 11.60 3.92
CA ASN A 205 6.56 11.15 3.27
C ASN A 205 7.69 12.16 3.45
N SER A 206 7.43 13.46 3.21
CA SER A 206 8.42 14.53 3.37
C SER A 206 8.93 14.64 4.82
N TYR A 207 8.03 14.51 5.79
CA TYR A 207 8.38 14.55 7.21
C TYR A 207 9.35 13.42 7.59
N TRP A 208 9.00 12.18 7.25
CA TRP A 208 9.82 11.02 7.60
C TRP A 208 11.12 10.95 6.81
N MET A 209 11.11 11.38 5.55
CA MET A 209 12.31 11.49 4.73
C MET A 209 13.31 12.48 5.36
N ALA A 210 12.84 13.64 5.81
CA ALA A 210 13.70 14.62 6.46
C ALA A 210 14.31 14.08 7.77
N ILE A 211 13.52 13.39 8.59
CA ILE A 211 14.01 12.77 9.84
C ILE A 211 15.10 11.73 9.56
N LEU A 212 14.84 10.80 8.64
CA LEU A 212 15.78 9.72 8.33
C LEU A 212 17.07 10.27 7.68
N ASN A 213 16.95 11.24 6.79
CA ASN A 213 18.12 11.89 6.19
C ASN A 213 19.01 12.58 7.26
N ASN A 214 18.41 13.22 8.27
CA ASN A 214 19.16 13.81 9.40
C ASN A 214 19.87 12.76 10.25
N LEU A 215 19.44 11.50 10.21
CA LEU A 215 20.11 10.36 10.85
C LEU A 215 21.14 9.69 9.93
N GLY A 216 21.40 10.21 8.75
CA GLY A 216 22.29 9.62 7.75
C GLY A 216 21.68 8.41 6.99
N VAL A 217 20.37 8.21 7.09
CA VAL A 217 19.65 7.13 6.40
C VAL A 217 18.98 7.67 5.15
N ILE A 218 19.21 7.05 4.00
CA ILE A 218 18.54 7.36 2.73
C ILE A 218 17.38 6.36 2.56
N PRO A 219 16.12 6.77 2.78
CA PRO A 219 14.97 5.88 2.64
C PRO A 219 14.54 5.73 1.18
N ASN A 220 13.94 4.59 0.86
CA ASN A 220 13.11 4.43 -0.32
C ASN A 220 11.75 5.09 -0.06
N VAL A 221 11.31 5.97 -0.95
CA VAL A 221 10.05 6.72 -0.76
C VAL A 221 9.15 6.51 -1.97
N GLU A 222 7.93 6.04 -1.74
CA GLU A 222 6.90 6.00 -2.78
C GLU A 222 6.31 7.41 -2.95
N GLN A 223 6.51 8.00 -4.14
CA GLN A 223 6.01 9.32 -4.46
C GLN A 223 4.88 9.22 -5.50
N TRP A 224 3.67 9.47 -5.06
CA TRP A 224 2.52 9.64 -5.96
C TRP A 224 2.52 11.07 -6.48
N VAL A 225 2.86 11.25 -7.74
CA VAL A 225 2.69 12.55 -8.42
C VAL A 225 1.21 12.68 -8.75
N ASN A 226 0.51 13.58 -8.06
CA ASN A 226 -0.84 13.97 -8.43
C ASN A 226 -0.80 14.60 -9.83
N GLN A 227 -1.36 13.94 -10.83
CA GLN A 227 -1.47 14.47 -12.19
C GLN A 227 -2.44 15.66 -12.30
N GLU A 228 -3.07 16.08 -11.19
CA GLU A 228 -4.02 17.21 -11.15
C GLU A 228 -3.35 18.59 -11.08
N SER A 229 -2.02 18.69 -10.86
CA SER A 229 -1.33 19.98 -10.71
C SER A 229 -0.86 20.63 -12.03
N ASN A 230 -1.25 20.09 -13.19
CA ASN A 230 -0.92 20.63 -14.51
C ASN A 230 -2.15 20.90 -15.40
N ARG A 231 -3.25 21.40 -14.82
CA ARG A 231 -4.35 21.98 -15.60
C ARG A 231 -4.64 23.40 -15.15
#